data_fe22758d76f2e92167aafbe45d4c1df0
#
_entry.id   fe22758d76f2e92167aafbe45d4c1df0
#
_cell.length_a   1.000
_cell.length_b   1.000
_cell.length_c   1.000
_cell.angle_alpha   90.00
_cell.angle_beta   90.00
_cell.angle_gamma   90.00
#
_symmetry.space_group_name_H-M   'P 1'
#
loop_
_entity.id
_entity.type
_entity.pdbx_description
1 polymer ?
#
loop_
_entity_poly.entity_id
_entity_poly.type
_entity_poly.pdbx_seq_one_letter_code
_entity_poly.pdbx_strand_id
1 'polypeptide(L)'
;MRLTPDALRRVRAGHPWVYDKSIVSVSHEGAPGDLAVVFDDDRRFAGIGLWDPTSPIRMKVLHHGKPTTVDRAFWQQRLADALARRTPLQARGDTSGYRCVNGENDLLPGLVLDRYDRTLVLKLYTAAWVPHLADIVPVIEELLHPNAVVLRLARSISAEHLHGLEEGDALVGVPPDGPVLFTEHGLLFEADVLAGQKTGHFLDQRDNRAYLRDRKSTRLNSSHTVISYAVFCLKK
;
A
#
# COMPACT_ATOMS: atom_id res chain seq x y z
N MET A 1 -24.00 -9.03 3.00
CA MET A 1 -24.44 -7.61 3.13
C MET A 1 -25.18 -7.19 1.88
N ARG A 2 -26.14 -6.27 1.99
CA ARG A 2 -26.90 -5.68 0.87
C ARG A 2 -26.61 -4.20 0.77
N LEU A 3 -26.50 -3.71 -0.45
CA LEU A 3 -26.17 -2.32 -0.77
C LEU A 3 -27.36 -1.62 -1.46
N THR A 4 -27.31 -0.30 -1.47
CA THR A 4 -28.19 0.50 -2.34
C THR A 4 -27.95 0.13 -3.81
N PRO A 5 -28.94 0.28 -4.72
CA PRO A 5 -28.77 -0.07 -6.13
C PRO A 5 -27.60 0.66 -6.82
N ASP A 6 -27.36 1.92 -6.45
CA ASP A 6 -26.21 2.68 -6.98
C ASP A 6 -24.86 2.11 -6.51
N ALA A 7 -24.71 1.83 -5.22
CA ALA A 7 -23.49 1.25 -4.68
C ALA A 7 -23.22 -0.16 -5.24
N LEU A 8 -24.27 -0.97 -5.39
CA LEU A 8 -24.15 -2.30 -6.01
C LEU A 8 -23.63 -2.21 -7.44
N ARG A 9 -24.16 -1.26 -8.24
CA ARG A 9 -23.70 -1.00 -9.60
C ARG A 9 -22.24 -0.57 -9.63
N ARG A 10 -21.81 0.31 -8.71
CA ARG A 10 -20.41 0.73 -8.56
C ARG A 10 -19.47 -0.42 -8.20
N VAL A 11 -19.84 -1.28 -7.24
CA VAL A 11 -19.06 -2.47 -6.89
C VAL A 11 -18.89 -3.39 -8.09
N ARG A 12 -19.96 -3.65 -8.85
CA ARG A 12 -19.89 -4.44 -10.09
C ARG A 12 -19.01 -3.81 -11.17
N ALA A 13 -18.91 -2.49 -11.18
CA ALA A 13 -18.03 -1.74 -12.07
C ALA A 13 -16.56 -1.64 -11.55
N GLY A 14 -16.24 -2.29 -10.43
CA GLY A 14 -14.88 -2.33 -9.87
C GLY A 14 -14.55 -1.18 -8.93
N HIS A 15 -15.55 -0.43 -8.42
CA HIS A 15 -15.27 0.60 -7.42
C HIS A 15 -14.74 -0.02 -6.12
N PRO A 16 -13.60 0.45 -5.58
CA PRO A 16 -12.90 -0.22 -4.49
C PRO A 16 -13.51 0.04 -3.10
N TRP A 17 -14.50 0.93 -2.96
CA TRP A 17 -15.01 1.37 -1.67
C TRP A 17 -16.53 1.26 -1.56
N VAL A 18 -17.00 0.78 -0.41
CA VAL A 18 -18.40 0.86 0.01
C VAL A 18 -18.48 1.74 1.25
N TYR A 19 -19.23 2.82 1.14
CA TYR A 19 -19.45 3.77 2.23
C TYR A 19 -20.58 3.32 3.15
N ASP A 20 -20.59 3.79 4.39
CA ASP A 20 -21.60 3.52 5.41
C ASP A 20 -23.04 3.76 4.91
N LYS A 21 -23.28 4.93 4.31
CA LYS A 21 -24.59 5.32 3.77
C LYS A 21 -25.07 4.51 2.56
N SER A 22 -24.18 3.70 2.01
CA SER A 22 -24.49 2.82 0.87
C SER A 22 -24.96 1.43 1.30
N ILE A 23 -24.94 1.12 2.60
CA ILE A 23 -25.29 -0.17 3.14
C ILE A 23 -26.78 -0.14 3.57
N VAL A 24 -27.56 -1.08 3.03
CA VAL A 24 -28.96 -1.26 3.37
C VAL A 24 -29.09 -2.18 4.58
N SER A 25 -28.35 -3.28 4.59
CA SER A 25 -28.34 -4.23 5.69
C SER A 25 -27.07 -5.08 5.73
N VAL A 26 -26.69 -5.46 6.94
CA VAL A 26 -25.67 -6.47 7.22
C VAL A 26 -26.32 -7.65 7.95
N SER A 27 -25.81 -8.86 7.79
CA SER A 27 -26.35 -10.06 8.44
C SER A 27 -25.96 -10.14 9.92
N HIS A 28 -24.81 -9.58 10.30
CA HIS A 28 -24.29 -9.51 11.66
C HIS A 28 -23.25 -8.38 11.74
N GLU A 29 -22.99 -7.93 12.94
CA GLU A 29 -21.85 -7.05 13.20
C GLU A 29 -20.56 -7.85 13.01
N GLY A 30 -19.62 -7.28 12.24
CA GLY A 30 -18.29 -7.86 12.01
C GLY A 30 -17.22 -7.04 12.71
N ALA A 31 -16.06 -7.66 12.92
CA ALA A 31 -14.84 -7.01 13.39
C ALA A 31 -14.04 -6.42 12.21
N PRO A 32 -13.12 -5.44 12.46
CA PRO A 32 -12.20 -4.99 11.43
C PRO A 32 -11.41 -6.14 10.83
N GLY A 33 -11.46 -6.27 9.51
CA GLY A 33 -10.77 -7.33 8.76
C GLY A 33 -11.64 -8.54 8.40
N ASP A 34 -12.84 -8.67 8.95
CA ASP A 34 -13.76 -9.70 8.49
C ASP A 34 -14.02 -9.57 6.98
N LEU A 35 -14.16 -10.71 6.32
CA LEU A 35 -14.49 -10.76 4.90
C LEU A 35 -15.99 -10.53 4.69
N ALA A 36 -16.37 -9.36 4.23
CA ALA A 36 -17.73 -9.02 3.89
C ALA A 36 -18.05 -9.39 2.45
N VAL A 37 -19.14 -10.14 2.24
CA VAL A 37 -19.63 -10.51 0.91
C VAL A 37 -20.87 -9.69 0.57
N VAL A 38 -20.86 -9.10 -0.63
CA VAL A 38 -21.99 -8.36 -1.18
C VAL A 38 -22.81 -9.27 -2.09
N PHE A 39 -24.12 -9.31 -1.83
CA PHE A 39 -25.10 -9.99 -2.69
C PHE A 39 -26.11 -8.98 -3.22
N ASP A 40 -26.62 -9.24 -4.40
CA ASP A 40 -27.79 -8.53 -4.94
C ASP A 40 -29.13 -9.06 -4.35
N ASP A 41 -30.23 -8.53 -4.82
CA ASP A 41 -31.56 -8.89 -4.35
C ASP A 41 -31.94 -10.34 -4.71
N ASP A 42 -31.36 -10.88 -5.79
CA ASP A 42 -31.52 -12.28 -6.22
C ASP A 42 -30.50 -13.20 -5.55
N ARG A 43 -29.78 -12.74 -4.53
CA ARG A 43 -28.68 -13.46 -3.83
C ARG A 43 -27.52 -13.86 -4.73
N ARG A 44 -27.29 -13.16 -5.85
CA ARG A 44 -26.11 -13.37 -6.68
C ARG A 44 -24.94 -12.59 -6.10
N PHE A 45 -23.76 -13.19 -6.12
CA PHE A 45 -22.50 -12.56 -5.68
C PHE A 45 -22.21 -11.29 -6.50
N ALA A 46 -21.82 -10.23 -5.83
CA ALA A 46 -21.39 -8.99 -6.46
C ALA A 46 -19.94 -8.61 -6.12
N GLY A 47 -19.48 -8.91 -4.91
CA GLY A 47 -18.11 -8.64 -4.50
C GLY A 47 -17.81 -9.14 -3.09
N ILE A 48 -16.50 -9.19 -2.77
CA ILE A 48 -15.97 -9.52 -1.46
C ILE A 48 -14.88 -8.50 -1.09
N GLY A 49 -14.77 -8.15 0.18
CA GLY A 49 -13.75 -7.21 0.66
C GLY A 49 -13.60 -7.21 2.17
N LEU A 50 -12.68 -6.39 2.64
CA LEU A 50 -12.38 -6.22 4.05
C LEU A 50 -13.41 -5.30 4.70
N TRP A 51 -14.00 -5.74 5.77
CA TRP A 51 -14.92 -4.97 6.59
C TRP A 51 -14.16 -4.06 7.57
N ASP A 52 -14.63 -2.85 7.74
CA ASP A 52 -14.10 -1.88 8.69
C ASP A 52 -15.26 -1.09 9.32
N PRO A 53 -15.81 -1.55 10.45
CA PRO A 53 -16.98 -0.94 11.07
C PRO A 53 -16.69 0.44 11.67
N THR A 54 -15.43 0.82 11.82
CA THR A 54 -15.01 2.10 12.42
C THR A 54 -14.73 3.19 11.38
N SER A 55 -14.57 2.82 10.11
CA SER A 55 -14.28 3.74 9.01
C SER A 55 -15.54 4.18 8.27
N PRO A 56 -15.64 5.41 7.78
CA PRO A 56 -16.69 5.82 6.84
C PRO A 56 -16.70 4.98 5.54
N ILE A 57 -15.55 4.42 5.15
CA ILE A 57 -15.42 3.43 4.09
C ILE A 57 -15.53 2.05 4.75
N ARG A 58 -16.78 1.59 4.92
CA ARG A 58 -17.11 0.35 5.65
C ARG A 58 -16.53 -0.91 5.04
N MET A 59 -16.38 -0.95 3.73
CA MET A 59 -15.80 -2.11 3.06
C MET A 59 -14.81 -1.67 1.99
N LYS A 60 -13.64 -2.29 2.00
CA LYS A 60 -12.61 -2.19 0.98
C LYS A 60 -12.74 -3.40 0.06
N VAL A 61 -13.22 -3.20 -1.16
CA VAL A 61 -13.53 -4.28 -2.12
C VAL A 61 -12.23 -4.87 -2.66
N LEU A 62 -12.00 -6.15 -2.40
CA LEU A 62 -10.84 -6.90 -2.88
C LEU A 62 -11.08 -7.54 -4.24
N HIS A 63 -12.33 -7.99 -4.46
CA HIS A 63 -12.68 -8.68 -5.69
C HIS A 63 -14.17 -8.52 -6.01
N HIS A 64 -14.50 -8.50 -7.31
CA HIS A 64 -15.86 -8.46 -7.84
C HIS A 64 -16.01 -9.40 -9.03
N GLY A 65 -17.25 -9.63 -9.45
CA GLY A 65 -17.56 -10.49 -10.61
C GLY A 65 -17.91 -11.91 -10.21
N LYS A 66 -16.98 -12.85 -10.30
CA LYS A 66 -17.22 -14.25 -9.90
C LYS A 66 -16.86 -14.47 -8.44
N PRO A 67 -17.53 -15.40 -7.74
CA PRO A 67 -17.11 -15.80 -6.39
C PRO A 67 -15.65 -16.26 -6.36
N THR A 68 -14.94 -15.89 -5.30
CA THR A 68 -13.55 -16.29 -5.06
C THR A 68 -13.32 -16.55 -3.58
N THR A 69 -12.32 -17.36 -3.26
CA THR A 69 -11.81 -17.53 -1.90
C THR A 69 -10.68 -16.53 -1.69
N VAL A 70 -10.69 -15.85 -0.55
CA VAL A 70 -9.59 -14.97 -0.13
C VAL A 70 -8.71 -15.77 0.82
N ASP A 71 -7.68 -16.37 0.27
CA ASP A 71 -6.71 -17.22 0.95
C ASP A 71 -5.27 -16.79 0.59
N ARG A 72 -4.27 -17.54 1.04
CA ARG A 72 -2.86 -17.26 0.71
C ARG A 72 -2.61 -17.17 -0.80
N ALA A 73 -3.22 -18.05 -1.60
CA ALA A 73 -3.05 -18.05 -3.06
C ALA A 73 -3.62 -16.76 -3.69
N PHE A 74 -4.75 -16.28 -3.17
CA PHE A 74 -5.31 -14.99 -3.57
C PHE A 74 -4.33 -13.84 -3.30
N TRP A 75 -3.73 -13.78 -2.12
CA TRP A 75 -2.76 -12.74 -1.76
C TRP A 75 -1.50 -12.84 -2.62
N GLN A 76 -1.00 -14.05 -2.84
CA GLN A 76 0.16 -14.29 -3.70
C GLN A 76 -0.07 -13.78 -5.13
N GLN A 77 -1.22 -14.09 -5.71
CA GLN A 77 -1.57 -13.61 -7.05
C GLN A 77 -1.66 -12.08 -7.09
N ARG A 78 -2.32 -11.45 -6.11
CA ARG A 78 -2.46 -9.98 -6.04
C ARG A 78 -1.11 -9.28 -5.94
N LEU A 79 -0.23 -9.76 -5.07
CA LEU A 79 1.11 -9.21 -4.91
C LEU A 79 1.96 -9.45 -6.16
N ALA A 80 1.91 -10.62 -6.77
CA ALA A 80 2.61 -10.94 -8.01
C ALA A 80 2.16 -10.03 -9.17
N ASP A 81 0.85 -9.82 -9.34
CA ASP A 81 0.29 -8.92 -10.35
C ASP A 81 0.73 -7.46 -10.13
N ALA A 82 0.75 -7.01 -8.87
CA ALA A 82 1.27 -5.69 -8.53
C ALA A 82 2.75 -5.56 -8.89
N LEU A 83 3.58 -6.53 -8.54
CA LEU A 83 5.02 -6.53 -8.85
C LEU A 83 5.29 -6.62 -10.36
N ALA A 84 4.52 -7.40 -11.10
CA ALA A 84 4.65 -7.51 -12.55
C ALA A 84 4.47 -6.15 -13.25
N ARG A 85 3.62 -5.27 -12.75
CA ARG A 85 3.47 -3.90 -13.27
C ARG A 85 4.73 -3.04 -13.07
N ARG A 86 5.63 -3.40 -12.15
CA ARG A 86 6.90 -2.71 -11.86
C ARG A 86 8.08 -3.29 -12.60
N THR A 87 7.92 -4.40 -13.31
CA THR A 87 8.97 -5.05 -14.10
C THR A 87 9.72 -4.08 -15.03
N PRO A 88 9.06 -3.16 -15.78
CA PRO A 88 9.78 -2.21 -16.63
C PRO A 88 10.70 -1.26 -15.86
N LEU A 89 10.33 -0.90 -14.62
CA LEU A 89 11.18 -0.08 -13.75
C LEU A 89 12.35 -0.88 -13.20
N GLN A 90 12.09 -2.11 -12.77
CA GLN A 90 13.13 -3.01 -12.23
C GLN A 90 14.18 -3.38 -13.29
N ALA A 91 13.73 -3.61 -14.54
CA ALA A 91 14.61 -3.96 -15.67
C ALA A 91 15.63 -2.87 -16.00
N ARG A 92 15.40 -1.61 -15.59
CA ARG A 92 16.37 -0.53 -15.79
C ARG A 92 17.63 -0.70 -14.95
N GLY A 93 17.57 -1.37 -13.80
CA GLY A 93 18.70 -1.62 -12.90
C GLY A 93 19.28 -0.38 -12.21
N ASP A 94 18.70 0.80 -12.45
CA ASP A 94 19.17 2.10 -11.93
C ASP A 94 18.32 2.61 -10.74
N THR A 95 17.34 1.84 -10.29
CA THR A 95 16.37 2.27 -9.30
C THR A 95 16.05 1.13 -8.34
N SER A 96 16.40 1.28 -7.06
CA SER A 96 16.09 0.33 -5.98
C SER A 96 15.05 0.86 -4.99
N GLY A 97 14.61 2.14 -5.14
CA GLY A 97 13.54 2.74 -4.35
C GLY A 97 12.29 2.99 -5.18
N TYR A 98 11.18 2.28 -4.90
CA TYR A 98 9.92 2.45 -5.63
C TYR A 98 8.74 1.82 -4.89
N ARG A 99 7.51 2.21 -5.29
CA ARG A 99 6.27 1.63 -4.78
C ARG A 99 5.97 0.28 -5.41
N CYS A 100 6.03 -0.77 -4.60
CA CYS A 100 5.69 -2.15 -4.99
C CYS A 100 4.17 -2.35 -5.10
N VAL A 101 3.40 -1.83 -4.12
CA VAL A 101 1.94 -1.91 -4.09
C VAL A 101 1.36 -0.51 -3.86
N ASN A 102 0.39 -0.12 -4.69
CA ASN A 102 -0.26 1.19 -4.65
C ASN A 102 -1.77 1.09 -4.38
N GLY A 103 -2.13 0.47 -3.26
CA GLY A 103 -3.49 0.44 -2.74
C GLY A 103 -4.53 -0.04 -3.76
N GLU A 104 -5.53 0.79 -3.98
CA GLU A 104 -6.66 0.56 -4.88
C GLU A 104 -6.25 0.26 -6.31
N ASN A 105 -5.18 0.87 -6.80
CA ASN A 105 -4.67 0.66 -8.16
C ASN A 105 -4.13 -0.75 -8.39
N ASP A 106 -3.74 -1.43 -7.31
CA ASP A 106 -3.26 -2.81 -7.33
C ASP A 106 -4.27 -3.79 -6.70
N LEU A 107 -5.52 -3.35 -6.51
CA LEU A 107 -6.61 -4.13 -5.94
C LEU A 107 -6.33 -4.63 -4.51
N LEU A 108 -5.53 -3.86 -3.75
CA LEU A 108 -5.21 -4.03 -2.34
C LEU A 108 -5.56 -2.73 -1.58
N PRO A 109 -6.85 -2.34 -1.55
CA PRO A 109 -7.28 -1.02 -1.10
C PRO A 109 -6.87 -0.74 0.35
N GLY A 110 -6.22 0.41 0.54
CA GLY A 110 -5.73 0.83 1.86
C GLY A 110 -4.44 0.16 2.31
N LEU A 111 -3.73 -0.58 1.43
CA LEU A 111 -2.41 -1.14 1.66
C LEU A 111 -1.40 -0.57 0.68
N VAL A 112 -0.30 -0.05 1.18
CA VAL A 112 0.82 0.42 0.37
C VAL A 112 2.09 -0.33 0.80
N LEU A 113 2.87 -0.77 -0.19
CA LEU A 113 4.17 -1.39 0.03
C LEU A 113 5.22 -0.62 -0.77
N ASP A 114 6.12 0.05 -0.08
CA ASP A 114 7.22 0.80 -0.67
C ASP A 114 8.55 0.07 -0.41
N ARG A 115 9.42 0.08 -1.40
CA ARG A 115 10.75 -0.54 -1.35
C ARG A 115 11.83 0.54 -1.31
N TYR A 116 12.78 0.36 -0.43
CA TYR A 116 14.03 1.13 -0.33
C TYR A 116 15.18 0.12 -0.24
N ASP A 117 15.75 -0.23 -1.39
CA ASP A 117 16.72 -1.31 -1.58
C ASP A 117 16.20 -2.65 -1.06
N ARG A 118 16.69 -3.17 0.06
CA ARG A 118 16.24 -4.42 0.70
C ARG A 118 15.37 -4.19 1.94
N THR A 119 15.04 -2.96 2.25
CA THR A 119 14.07 -2.60 3.29
C THR A 119 12.74 -2.28 2.66
N LEU A 120 11.68 -2.89 3.15
CA LEU A 120 10.32 -2.61 2.73
C LEU A 120 9.58 -1.85 3.84
N VAL A 121 8.65 -1.00 3.42
CA VAL A 121 7.74 -0.30 4.33
C VAL A 121 6.32 -0.67 3.95
N LEU A 122 5.65 -1.39 4.83
CA LEU A 122 4.24 -1.74 4.70
C LEU A 122 3.40 -0.70 5.42
N LYS A 123 2.67 0.12 4.67
CA LYS A 123 1.79 1.14 5.25
C LYS A 123 0.33 0.75 5.14
N LEU A 124 -0.35 0.76 6.28
CA LEU A 124 -1.78 0.46 6.39
C LEU A 124 -2.57 1.75 6.61
N TYR A 125 -3.66 1.89 5.86
CA TYR A 125 -4.63 2.99 5.98
C TYR A 125 -5.92 2.58 6.69
N THR A 126 -6.03 1.32 7.11
CA THR A 126 -7.15 0.74 7.83
C THR A 126 -6.69 -0.44 8.67
N ALA A 127 -7.25 -0.58 9.87
CA ALA A 127 -7.02 -1.73 10.75
C ALA A 127 -7.53 -3.05 10.15
N ALA A 128 -8.40 -2.98 9.15
CA ALA A 128 -8.95 -4.18 8.50
C ALA A 128 -7.90 -5.08 7.83
N TRP A 129 -6.66 -4.61 7.65
CA TRP A 129 -5.54 -5.42 7.16
C TRP A 129 -4.83 -6.22 8.26
N VAL A 130 -4.96 -5.81 9.53
CA VAL A 130 -4.20 -6.41 10.65
C VAL A 130 -4.39 -7.91 10.75
N PRO A 131 -5.64 -8.47 10.72
CA PRO A 131 -5.84 -9.92 10.79
C PRO A 131 -5.23 -10.69 9.61
N HIS A 132 -4.98 -10.04 8.48
CA HIS A 132 -4.45 -10.67 7.27
C HIS A 132 -2.92 -10.56 7.15
N LEU A 133 -2.24 -9.88 8.07
CA LEU A 133 -0.78 -9.76 8.04
C LEU A 133 -0.09 -11.12 8.15
N ALA A 134 -0.66 -12.06 8.91
CA ALA A 134 -0.12 -13.41 9.05
C ALA A 134 -0.04 -14.18 7.71
N ASP A 135 -0.94 -13.87 6.76
CA ASP A 135 -0.94 -14.48 5.42
C ASP A 135 -0.12 -13.68 4.42
N ILE A 136 -0.16 -12.35 4.51
CA ILE A 136 0.43 -11.45 3.50
C ILE A 136 1.93 -11.28 3.71
N VAL A 137 2.41 -11.15 4.95
CA VAL A 137 3.84 -10.91 5.24
C VAL A 137 4.71 -12.05 4.74
N PRO A 138 4.40 -13.34 4.97
CA PRO A 138 5.18 -14.44 4.39
C PRO A 138 5.21 -14.43 2.86
N VAL A 139 4.14 -14.00 2.19
CA VAL A 139 4.12 -13.88 0.73
C VAL A 139 5.02 -12.73 0.26
N ILE A 140 5.07 -11.61 1.00
CA ILE A 140 6.00 -10.51 0.73
C ILE A 140 7.45 -10.99 0.85
N GLU A 141 7.77 -11.77 1.90
CA GLU A 141 9.11 -12.35 2.08
C GLU A 141 9.51 -13.26 0.93
N GLU A 142 8.61 -14.15 0.51
CA GLU A 142 8.85 -15.09 -0.60
C GLU A 142 9.08 -14.38 -1.94
N LEU A 143 8.34 -13.32 -2.21
CA LEU A 143 8.40 -12.64 -3.51
C LEU A 143 9.53 -11.59 -3.60
N LEU A 144 9.90 -10.97 -2.48
CA LEU A 144 10.79 -9.80 -2.48
C LEU A 144 12.10 -9.99 -1.72
N HIS A 145 12.20 -11.03 -0.89
CA HIS A 145 13.38 -11.37 -0.08
C HIS A 145 13.99 -10.16 0.66
N PRO A 146 13.19 -9.42 1.46
CA PRO A 146 13.67 -8.24 2.16
C PRO A 146 14.59 -8.60 3.34
N ASN A 147 15.44 -7.65 3.75
CA ASN A 147 16.16 -7.73 5.03
C ASN A 147 15.26 -7.32 6.20
N ALA A 148 14.33 -6.39 5.96
CA ALA A 148 13.35 -5.94 6.94
C ALA A 148 12.05 -5.50 6.25
N VAL A 149 10.92 -5.69 6.95
CA VAL A 149 9.62 -5.10 6.61
C VAL A 149 9.16 -4.27 7.80
N VAL A 150 9.13 -2.95 7.64
CA VAL A 150 8.72 -2.00 8.67
C VAL A 150 7.25 -1.65 8.51
N LEU A 151 6.50 -1.71 9.60
CA LEU A 151 5.08 -1.32 9.64
C LEU A 151 4.94 0.19 9.80
N ARG A 152 4.10 0.80 8.96
CA ARG A 152 3.66 2.19 9.13
C ARG A 152 2.13 2.24 9.17
N LEU A 153 1.59 3.03 10.08
CA LEU A 153 0.16 3.11 10.33
C LEU A 153 -0.38 4.50 9.96
N ALA A 154 -1.60 4.56 9.44
CA ALA A 154 -2.27 5.84 9.28
C ALA A 154 -2.76 6.33 10.65
N ARG A 155 -2.66 7.63 10.91
CA ARG A 155 -3.07 8.26 12.18
C ARG A 155 -4.55 8.06 12.54
N SER A 156 -5.37 7.68 11.56
CA SER A 156 -6.80 7.40 11.74
C SER A 156 -7.10 6.01 12.28
N ILE A 157 -6.09 5.15 12.41
CA ILE A 157 -6.29 3.79 12.93
C ILE A 157 -6.27 3.85 14.46
N SER A 158 -7.32 3.31 15.10
CA SER A 158 -7.38 3.21 16.55
C SER A 158 -6.48 2.08 17.07
N ALA A 159 -5.76 2.35 18.17
CA ALA A 159 -4.83 1.38 18.77
C ALA A 159 -5.53 0.09 19.24
N GLU A 160 -6.81 0.15 19.59
CA GLU A 160 -7.60 -1.02 20.03
C GLU A 160 -7.71 -2.12 18.97
N HIS A 161 -7.56 -1.77 17.67
CA HIS A 161 -7.67 -2.70 16.55
C HIS A 161 -6.32 -3.17 16.01
N LEU A 162 -5.22 -2.79 16.66
CA LEU A 162 -3.87 -3.12 16.23
C LEU A 162 -3.34 -4.43 16.84
N HIS A 163 -4.05 -5.01 17.82
CA HIS A 163 -3.66 -6.26 18.47
C HIS A 163 -2.21 -6.27 18.98
N GLY A 164 -1.73 -5.15 19.51
CA GLY A 164 -0.38 -5.00 20.06
C GLY A 164 0.69 -4.57 19.05
N LEU A 165 0.33 -4.35 17.78
CA LEU A 165 1.25 -3.77 16.80
C LEU A 165 1.39 -2.25 17.01
N GLU A 166 2.59 -1.74 16.79
CA GLU A 166 2.92 -0.33 16.92
C GLU A 166 3.52 0.24 15.62
N GLU A 167 3.47 1.56 15.51
CA GLU A 167 4.14 2.30 14.43
C GLU A 167 5.64 2.07 14.49
N GLY A 168 6.23 1.60 13.40
CA GLY A 168 7.66 1.31 13.30
C GLY A 168 8.06 -0.11 13.64
N ASP A 169 7.12 -0.99 14.02
CA ASP A 169 7.41 -2.41 14.25
C ASP A 169 8.01 -3.06 13.01
N ALA A 170 8.99 -3.95 13.24
CA ALA A 170 9.47 -4.83 12.21
C ALA A 170 8.61 -6.09 12.14
N LEU A 171 7.89 -6.23 11.03
CA LEU A 171 7.13 -7.45 10.72
C LEU A 171 8.05 -8.58 10.25
N VAL A 172 9.24 -8.23 9.73
CA VAL A 172 10.29 -9.14 9.26
C VAL A 172 11.63 -8.51 9.58
N GLY A 173 12.58 -9.31 10.07
CA GLY A 173 13.97 -8.90 10.34
C GLY A 173 14.08 -7.90 11.49
N VAL A 174 15.04 -6.98 11.37
CA VAL A 174 15.31 -5.94 12.36
C VAL A 174 15.14 -4.57 11.69
N PRO A 175 14.48 -3.61 12.35
CA PRO A 175 14.39 -2.25 11.81
C PRO A 175 15.79 -1.66 11.61
N PRO A 176 16.00 -0.84 10.57
CA PRO A 176 17.29 -0.17 10.37
C PRO A 176 17.57 0.85 11.49
N ASP A 177 18.83 0.96 11.90
CA ASP A 177 19.27 1.89 12.94
C ASP A 177 19.31 3.35 12.48
N GLY A 178 19.07 3.62 11.19
CA GLY A 178 19.11 4.96 10.60
C GLY A 178 18.50 4.99 9.19
N PRO A 179 18.70 6.09 8.45
CA PRO A 179 18.19 6.22 7.09
C PRO A 179 18.70 5.12 6.16
N VAL A 180 17.82 4.58 5.34
CA VAL A 180 18.12 3.54 4.36
C VAL A 180 18.56 4.18 3.06
N LEU A 181 19.71 3.73 2.53
CA LEU A 181 20.20 4.16 1.22
C LEU A 181 19.50 3.39 0.10
N PHE A 182 19.10 4.10 -0.94
CA PHE A 182 18.52 3.52 -2.14
C PHE A 182 18.88 4.34 -3.39
N THR A 183 18.71 3.74 -4.57
CA THR A 183 18.97 4.42 -5.84
C THR A 183 17.66 4.80 -6.55
N GLU A 184 17.69 5.94 -7.24
CA GLU A 184 16.64 6.41 -8.13
C GLU A 184 17.28 7.08 -9.36
N HIS A 185 17.04 6.52 -10.55
CA HIS A 185 17.71 6.96 -11.79
C HIS A 185 19.26 7.04 -11.66
N GLY A 186 19.86 6.09 -10.96
CA GLY A 186 21.31 6.03 -10.72
C GLY A 186 21.83 7.03 -9.69
N LEU A 187 20.99 7.84 -9.05
CA LEU A 187 21.35 8.73 -7.95
C LEU A 187 21.07 8.05 -6.60
N LEU A 188 21.95 8.31 -5.64
CA LEU A 188 21.79 7.80 -4.26
C LEU A 188 20.95 8.76 -3.45
N PHE A 189 19.95 8.20 -2.73
CA PHE A 189 19.05 8.89 -1.82
C PHE A 189 19.01 8.18 -0.48
N GLU A 190 18.48 8.88 0.52
CA GLU A 190 18.21 8.37 1.85
C GLU A 190 16.70 8.41 2.13
N ALA A 191 16.20 7.37 2.81
CA ALA A 191 14.84 7.29 3.32
C ALA A 191 14.85 7.00 4.82
N ASP A 192 14.25 7.88 5.61
CA ASP A 192 13.96 7.61 7.02
C ASP A 192 12.64 6.83 7.10
N VAL A 193 12.75 5.51 7.14
CA VAL A 193 11.60 4.60 7.09
C VAL A 193 10.85 4.52 8.42
N LEU A 194 11.46 4.97 9.53
CA LEU A 194 10.86 4.95 10.87
C LEU A 194 10.15 6.25 11.22
N ALA A 195 10.79 7.41 11.01
CA ALA A 195 10.26 8.72 11.42
C ALA A 195 9.92 9.64 10.24
N GLY A 196 10.37 9.32 9.04
CA GLY A 196 10.17 10.14 7.84
C GLY A 196 8.72 10.29 7.41
N GLN A 197 8.45 11.31 6.60
CA GLN A 197 7.12 11.53 6.03
C GLN A 197 6.71 10.41 5.07
N LYS A 198 5.40 10.13 4.95
CA LYS A 198 4.83 9.03 4.15
C LYS A 198 5.38 7.68 4.60
N THR A 199 6.34 7.11 3.86
CA THR A 199 7.04 5.86 4.12
C THR A 199 8.57 6.06 4.23
N GLY A 200 9.03 7.34 4.29
CA GLY A 200 10.44 7.72 4.40
C GLY A 200 10.93 8.62 3.26
N HIS A 201 10.29 8.55 2.08
CA HIS A 201 10.63 9.37 0.92
C HIS A 201 9.41 9.64 0.03
N PHE A 202 9.48 10.68 -0.82
CA PHE A 202 8.42 11.06 -1.76
C PHE A 202 8.63 10.35 -3.12
N LEU A 203 8.36 9.04 -3.16
CA LEU A 203 8.53 8.21 -4.37
C LEU A 203 7.68 8.67 -5.57
N ASP A 204 6.54 9.34 -5.30
CA ASP A 204 5.65 9.92 -6.31
C ASP A 204 6.27 11.12 -7.05
N GLN A 205 7.35 11.72 -6.53
CA GLN A 205 8.06 12.83 -7.15
C GLN A 205 9.26 12.40 -8.02
N ARG A 206 9.45 11.12 -8.27
CA ARG A 206 10.58 10.56 -9.01
C ARG A 206 10.78 11.24 -10.39
N ASP A 207 9.72 11.31 -11.18
CA ASP A 207 9.81 11.84 -12.54
C ASP A 207 10.07 13.36 -12.54
N ASN A 208 9.52 14.07 -11.54
CA ASN A 208 9.82 15.49 -11.34
C ASN A 208 11.29 15.73 -10.98
N ARG A 209 11.89 14.87 -10.16
CA ARG A 209 13.33 14.95 -9.83
C ARG A 209 14.20 14.67 -11.05
N ALA A 210 13.86 13.66 -11.84
CA ALA A 210 14.55 13.36 -13.09
C ALA A 210 14.50 14.53 -14.07
N TYR A 211 13.33 15.12 -14.26
CA TYR A 211 13.14 16.29 -15.13
C TYR A 211 13.97 17.52 -14.70
N LEU A 212 14.05 17.78 -13.39
CA LEU A 212 14.86 18.88 -12.87
C LEU A 212 16.37 18.63 -13.05
N ARG A 213 16.81 17.37 -12.89
CA ARG A 213 18.20 16.99 -13.15
C ARG A 213 18.62 17.32 -14.59
N ASP A 214 17.81 16.91 -15.55
CA ASP A 214 18.12 17.10 -16.97
C ASP A 214 18.16 18.57 -17.37
N ARG A 215 17.34 19.43 -16.78
CA ARG A 215 17.37 20.88 -17.02
C ARG A 215 18.55 21.61 -16.35
N LYS A 216 19.01 21.13 -15.18
CA LYS A 216 20.16 21.71 -14.51
C LYS A 216 21.49 21.33 -15.16
N SER A 217 21.59 20.16 -15.78
CA SER A 217 22.83 19.73 -16.48
C SER A 217 23.20 20.62 -17.65
N THR A 218 22.25 21.38 -18.19
CA THR A 218 22.52 22.37 -19.27
C THR A 218 23.02 23.74 -18.77
N ARG A 219 23.03 24.00 -17.44
CA ARG A 219 23.38 25.33 -16.89
C ARG A 219 24.45 25.36 -15.81
N LEU A 220 24.88 24.26 -15.24
CA LEU A 220 25.86 24.24 -14.14
C LEU A 220 26.84 23.07 -14.28
N ASN A 221 27.99 23.41 -14.86
CA ASN A 221 29.21 22.63 -14.73
C ASN A 221 29.78 22.86 -13.33
N SER A 222 29.28 22.19 -12.30
CA SER A 222 29.86 22.18 -10.96
C SER A 222 29.65 20.84 -10.27
N SER A 223 30.75 20.30 -9.82
CA SER A 223 31.01 19.07 -9.11
C SER A 223 30.30 18.99 -7.73
N HIS A 224 28.99 18.86 -7.69
CA HIS A 224 28.29 18.53 -6.45
C HIS A 224 27.36 17.35 -6.67
N THR A 225 27.82 16.19 -6.26
CA THR A 225 27.17 14.89 -6.40
C THR A 225 26.10 14.62 -5.33
N VAL A 226 25.84 15.56 -4.43
CA VAL A 226 24.83 15.43 -3.37
C VAL A 226 23.80 16.52 -3.54
N ILE A 227 22.67 16.19 -4.14
CA ILE A 227 21.48 17.02 -4.02
C ILE A 227 20.83 16.65 -2.69
N SER A 228 21.17 17.38 -1.65
CA SER A 228 20.58 17.19 -0.35
C SER A 228 19.07 17.47 -0.39
N TYR A 229 18.32 16.65 0.31
CA TYR A 229 16.88 16.68 0.53
C TYR A 229 16.31 18.08 0.92
N ALA A 230 17.14 18.97 1.40
CA ALA A 230 16.78 20.31 1.88
C ALA A 230 16.20 21.27 0.81
N VAL A 231 16.38 21.01 -0.48
CA VAL A 231 15.92 21.96 -1.53
C VAL A 231 14.43 21.82 -1.83
N PHE A 232 13.78 20.71 -1.48
CA PHE A 232 12.36 20.49 -1.75
C PHE A 232 11.44 20.77 -0.52
N CYS A 233 12.01 20.97 0.66
CA CYS A 233 11.24 21.32 1.87
C CYS A 233 11.09 22.83 2.11
N LEU A 234 11.71 23.67 1.30
CA LEU A 234 11.61 25.12 1.45
C LEU A 234 10.71 25.71 0.38
N LYS A 235 9.42 25.71 0.61
CA LYS A 235 8.50 26.86 0.46
C LYS A 235 7.05 26.40 0.66
N LYS A 236 6.56 26.63 1.82
CA LYS A 236 5.33 27.32 2.10
C LYS A 236 5.68 28.51 2.96
#